data_b977d78298396ff0cacff78fed133a51
#
_entry.id   b977d78298396ff0cacff78fed133a51
#
_cell.length_a   1.000
_cell.length_b   1.000
_cell.length_c   1.000
_cell.angle_alpha   90.00
_cell.angle_beta   90.00
_cell.angle_gamma   90.00
#
_symmetry.space_group_name_H-M   'P 1'
#
loop_
_entity.id
_entity.type
_entity.pdbx_description
1 polymer ?
#
loop_
_entity_poly.entity_id
_entity_poly.type
_entity_poly.pdbx_seq_one_letter_code
_entity_poly.pdbx_strand_id
1 'polypeptide(L)'
;MVSTSFMKVKGVLPDEPILLPRLPLYTQNYVKAWVSNHFQTYFVNTIVVSFGGVVVNLLVSLTMAYSFARFKFPGKEWMFNLLLLTMMIPAQLAMISQYTVLNGLKLIDDYKGIWLLWGGTCVAGNTFFTGASLNRFRESWKSPCIWTALPGCRPFFTASFL
;
A
#
# COMPACT_ATOMS: atom_id res chain seq x y z
N MET A 1 -4.91 -13.14 -21.44
CA MET A 1 -5.18 -13.86 -20.18
C MET A 1 -6.68 -14.12 -19.96
N VAL A 2 -7.55 -13.11 -19.95
CA VAL A 2 -9.00 -13.33 -19.71
C VAL A 2 -9.62 -14.27 -20.75
N SER A 3 -9.34 -14.08 -22.04
CA SER A 3 -9.85 -14.94 -23.11
C SER A 3 -9.42 -16.41 -22.99
N THR A 4 -8.17 -16.64 -22.58
CA THR A 4 -7.62 -18.00 -22.41
C THR A 4 -8.17 -18.72 -21.18
N SER A 5 -8.63 -17.99 -20.13
CA SER A 5 -9.20 -18.59 -18.93
C SER A 5 -10.52 -19.33 -19.19
N PHE A 6 -11.27 -18.90 -20.22
CA PHE A 6 -12.52 -19.53 -20.64
C PHE A 6 -12.33 -20.66 -21.67
N MET A 7 -11.10 -21.02 -21.98
CA MET A 7 -10.83 -22.07 -22.96
C MET A 7 -10.42 -23.38 -22.28
N LYS A 8 -10.86 -24.49 -22.84
CA LYS A 8 -10.39 -25.81 -22.47
C LYS A 8 -9.03 -26.07 -23.12
N VAL A 9 -7.97 -25.77 -22.38
CA VAL A 9 -6.59 -26.01 -22.85
C VAL A 9 -6.10 -27.34 -22.27
N LYS A 10 -5.66 -28.24 -23.13
CA LYS A 10 -4.99 -29.47 -22.72
C LYS A 10 -3.47 -29.25 -22.87
N GLY A 11 -2.83 -28.88 -21.75
CA GLY A 11 -1.37 -28.77 -21.66
C GLY A 11 -0.82 -27.38 -21.96
N VAL A 12 -0.31 -27.13 -23.15
CA VAL A 12 0.41 -25.89 -23.50
C VAL A 12 -0.54 -24.81 -24.00
N LEU A 13 -0.27 -23.57 -23.64
CA LEU A 13 -0.98 -22.40 -24.17
C LEU A 13 -0.77 -22.32 -25.68
N PRO A 14 -1.78 -21.91 -26.48
CA PRO A 14 -1.62 -21.71 -27.90
C PRO A 14 -0.58 -20.63 -28.18
N ASP A 15 0.27 -20.88 -29.21
CA ASP A 15 1.35 -19.98 -29.61
C ASP A 15 0.84 -18.63 -30.13
N GLU A 16 -0.40 -18.59 -30.64
CA GLU A 16 -1.02 -17.36 -31.11
C GLU A 16 -1.89 -16.70 -30.03
N PRO A 17 -1.83 -15.36 -29.89
CA PRO A 17 -2.66 -14.64 -28.94
C PRO A 17 -4.13 -14.62 -29.36
N ILE A 18 -4.96 -15.39 -28.68
CA ILE A 18 -6.40 -15.44 -28.94
C ILE A 18 -7.07 -14.29 -28.19
N LEU A 19 -7.56 -13.28 -28.92
CA LEU A 19 -8.20 -12.10 -28.36
C LEU A 19 -9.62 -12.37 -27.87
N LEU A 20 -10.37 -13.23 -28.56
CA LEU A 20 -11.76 -13.56 -28.21
C LEU A 20 -11.87 -15.04 -27.81
N PRO A 21 -12.58 -15.37 -26.74
CA PRO A 21 -12.77 -16.76 -26.31
C PRO A 21 -13.62 -17.49 -27.34
N ARG A 22 -13.21 -18.71 -27.73
CA ARG A 22 -14.00 -19.59 -28.58
C ARG A 22 -15.15 -20.20 -27.77
N LEU A 23 -16.34 -20.22 -28.34
CA LEU A 23 -17.50 -20.89 -27.74
C LEU A 23 -17.37 -22.43 -27.94
N PRO A 24 -17.83 -23.23 -26.95
CA PRO A 24 -18.47 -22.89 -25.68
C PRO A 24 -17.46 -22.44 -24.59
N LEU A 25 -17.89 -21.48 -23.77
CA LEU A 25 -17.11 -20.97 -22.64
C LEU A 25 -16.92 -22.06 -21.59
N TYR A 26 -15.68 -22.38 -21.24
CA TYR A 26 -15.35 -23.42 -20.27
C TYR A 26 -15.10 -22.83 -18.88
N THR A 27 -16.15 -22.77 -18.08
CA THR A 27 -16.11 -22.17 -16.74
C THR A 27 -15.53 -23.10 -15.65
N GLN A 28 -15.36 -24.39 -15.96
CA GLN A 28 -14.83 -25.37 -15.01
C GLN A 28 -13.37 -25.06 -14.57
N ASN A 29 -12.64 -24.27 -15.32
CA ASN A 29 -11.30 -23.85 -14.94
C ASN A 29 -11.32 -23.05 -13.62
N TYR A 30 -12.34 -22.21 -13.44
CA TYR A 30 -12.51 -21.41 -12.21
C TYR A 30 -12.88 -22.30 -11.02
N VAL A 31 -13.78 -23.27 -11.22
CA VAL A 31 -14.14 -24.22 -10.18
C VAL A 31 -12.94 -25.07 -9.76
N LYS A 32 -12.16 -25.55 -10.73
CA LYS A 32 -10.94 -26.30 -10.46
C LYS A 32 -9.89 -25.47 -9.72
N ALA A 33 -9.67 -24.22 -10.16
CA ALA A 33 -8.75 -23.32 -9.51
C ALA A 33 -9.18 -23.08 -8.04
N TRP A 34 -10.46 -22.85 -7.82
CA TRP A 34 -10.99 -22.56 -6.49
C TRP A 34 -10.90 -23.75 -5.54
N VAL A 35 -11.31 -24.94 -5.98
CA VAL A 35 -11.42 -26.13 -5.12
C VAL A 35 -10.12 -26.94 -5.09
N SER A 36 -9.56 -27.27 -6.27
CA SER A 36 -8.44 -28.21 -6.35
C SER A 36 -7.09 -27.62 -5.95
N ASN A 37 -6.92 -26.30 -6.10
CA ASN A 37 -5.64 -25.62 -5.83
C ASN A 37 -5.68 -24.86 -4.49
N HIS A 38 -6.61 -25.12 -3.61
CA HIS A 38 -6.74 -24.42 -2.32
C HIS A 38 -6.76 -22.89 -2.43
N PHE A 39 -7.24 -22.35 -3.55
CA PHE A 39 -7.22 -20.94 -3.85
C PHE A 39 -7.96 -20.12 -2.79
N GLN A 40 -9.04 -20.64 -2.22
CA GLN A 40 -9.75 -19.99 -1.12
C GLN A 40 -8.84 -19.72 0.10
N THR A 41 -7.96 -20.67 0.44
CA THR A 41 -7.03 -20.50 1.57
C THR A 41 -6.03 -19.39 1.28
N TYR A 42 -5.45 -19.39 0.09
CA TYR A 42 -4.52 -18.33 -0.32
C TYR A 42 -5.21 -16.97 -0.40
N PHE A 43 -6.45 -16.94 -0.87
CA PHE A 43 -7.24 -15.71 -0.95
C PHE A 43 -7.51 -15.12 0.44
N VAL A 44 -7.96 -15.95 1.40
CA VAL A 44 -8.16 -15.52 2.79
C VAL A 44 -6.85 -15.05 3.43
N ASN A 45 -5.77 -15.81 3.25
CA ASN A 45 -4.47 -15.43 3.76
C ASN A 45 -4.02 -14.07 3.21
N THR A 46 -4.20 -13.83 1.92
CA THR A 46 -3.87 -12.55 1.29
C THR A 46 -4.69 -11.40 1.87
N ILE A 47 -5.98 -11.61 2.11
CA ILE A 47 -6.83 -10.59 2.76
C ILE A 47 -6.32 -10.29 4.16
N VAL A 48 -6.05 -11.32 4.97
CA VAL A 48 -5.57 -11.16 6.36
C VAL A 48 -4.24 -10.41 6.39
N VAL A 49 -3.30 -10.83 5.55
CA VAL A 49 -1.96 -10.19 5.47
C VAL A 49 -2.08 -8.74 5.02
N SER A 50 -2.84 -8.49 3.95
CA SER A 50 -2.97 -7.14 3.39
C SER A 50 -3.71 -6.21 4.33
N PHE A 51 -4.83 -6.64 4.89
CA PHE A 51 -5.62 -5.82 5.81
C PHE A 51 -4.83 -5.49 7.08
N GLY A 52 -4.22 -6.50 7.72
CA GLY A 52 -3.39 -6.28 8.90
C GLY A 52 -2.19 -5.38 8.62
N GLY A 53 -1.51 -5.58 7.50
CA GLY A 53 -0.40 -4.72 7.07
C GLY A 53 -0.81 -3.27 6.86
N VAL A 54 -1.94 -3.03 6.20
CA VAL A 54 -2.48 -1.68 6.00
C VAL A 54 -2.83 -1.01 7.33
N VAL A 55 -3.51 -1.72 8.23
CA VAL A 55 -3.88 -1.18 9.55
C VAL A 55 -2.64 -0.80 10.35
N VAL A 56 -1.67 -1.69 10.47
CA VAL A 56 -0.41 -1.41 11.20
C VAL A 56 0.32 -0.22 10.58
N ASN A 57 0.47 -0.21 9.26
CA ASN A 57 1.16 0.86 8.55
C ASN A 57 0.46 2.22 8.73
N LEU A 58 -0.86 2.27 8.65
CA LEU A 58 -1.64 3.49 8.89
C LEU A 58 -1.48 3.99 10.33
N LEU A 59 -1.59 3.12 11.32
CA LEU A 59 -1.44 3.51 12.72
C LEU A 59 -0.06 4.13 12.98
N VAL A 60 1.00 3.49 12.52
CA VAL A 60 2.36 3.98 12.70
C VAL A 60 2.59 5.29 11.96
N SER A 61 2.23 5.35 10.68
CA SER A 61 2.47 6.54 9.85
C SER A 61 1.63 7.74 10.27
N LEU A 62 0.37 7.53 10.68
CA LEU A 62 -0.48 8.61 11.20
C LEU A 62 0.06 9.16 12.52
N THR A 63 0.50 8.28 13.42
CA THR A 63 1.08 8.69 14.70
C THR A 63 2.36 9.51 14.49
N MET A 64 3.23 9.05 13.61
CA MET A 64 4.45 9.77 13.26
C MET A 64 4.15 11.09 12.55
N ALA A 65 3.29 11.08 11.54
CA ALA A 65 2.90 12.29 10.80
C ALA A 65 2.27 13.34 11.73
N TYR A 66 1.39 12.90 12.64
CA TYR A 66 0.80 13.78 13.64
C TYR A 66 1.86 14.38 14.57
N SER A 67 2.80 13.56 15.05
CA SER A 67 3.89 14.00 15.91
C SER A 67 4.77 15.05 15.22
N PHE A 68 5.17 14.81 13.99
CA PHE A 68 5.93 15.76 13.20
C PHE A 68 5.13 17.01 12.79
N ALA A 69 3.81 16.92 12.61
CA ALA A 69 3.00 18.08 12.28
C ALA A 69 2.70 18.98 13.50
N ARG A 70 2.45 18.37 14.65
CA ARG A 70 1.88 19.06 15.83
C ARG A 70 2.91 19.50 16.84
N PHE A 71 3.90 18.67 17.13
CA PHE A 71 4.87 18.96 18.19
C PHE A 71 6.07 19.74 17.68
N LYS A 72 6.52 20.68 18.51
CA LYS A 72 7.78 21.40 18.35
C LYS A 72 8.78 20.82 19.34
N PHE A 73 9.76 20.09 18.89
CA PHE A 73 10.83 19.52 19.71
C PHE A 73 12.19 19.75 19.08
N PRO A 74 13.26 19.86 19.87
CA PRO A 74 14.62 20.05 19.33
C PRO A 74 15.00 18.82 18.48
N GLY A 75 15.66 19.07 17.34
CA GLY A 75 16.09 18.00 16.44
C GLY A 75 15.01 17.46 15.48
N LYS A 76 13.80 18.03 15.47
CA LYS A 76 12.69 17.62 14.60
C LYS A 76 13.10 17.55 13.12
N GLU A 77 13.73 18.58 12.62
CA GLU A 77 14.14 18.66 11.20
C GLU A 77 15.21 17.61 10.88
N TRP A 78 16.15 17.39 11.79
CA TRP A 78 17.17 16.38 11.63
C TRP A 78 16.56 14.97 11.60
N MET A 79 15.67 14.67 12.51
CA MET A 79 14.96 13.37 12.52
C MET A 79 14.10 13.17 11.28
N PHE A 80 13.45 14.24 10.80
CA PHE A 80 12.64 14.18 9.59
C PHE A 80 13.51 13.95 8.35
N ASN A 81 14.66 14.65 8.24
CA ASN A 81 15.61 14.44 7.16
C ASN A 81 16.21 13.03 7.18
N LEU A 82 16.52 12.49 8.37
CA LEU A 82 17.00 11.13 8.51
C LEU A 82 15.94 10.12 8.03
N LEU A 83 14.67 10.36 8.35
CA LEU A 83 13.57 9.56 7.87
C LEU A 83 13.44 9.62 6.34
N LEU A 84 13.63 10.78 5.72
CA LEU A 84 13.66 10.92 4.26
C LEU A 84 14.86 10.19 3.64
N LEU A 85 16.02 10.23 4.28
CA LEU A 85 17.20 9.50 3.82
C LEU A 85 16.96 7.98 3.75
N THR A 86 16.14 7.43 4.63
CA THR A 86 15.80 6.00 4.56
C THR A 86 15.05 5.63 3.27
N MET A 87 14.33 6.56 2.65
CA MET A 87 13.65 6.33 1.37
C MET A 87 14.62 6.20 0.18
N MET A 88 15.85 6.72 0.33
CA MET A 88 16.87 6.58 -0.71
C MET A 88 17.50 5.19 -0.75
N ILE A 89 17.34 4.40 0.31
CA ILE A 89 17.86 3.04 0.38
C ILE A 89 16.88 2.10 -0.33
N PRO A 90 17.29 1.40 -1.39
CA PRO A 90 16.42 0.42 -2.05
C PRO A 90 16.02 -0.68 -1.07
N ALA A 91 14.73 -0.95 -0.96
CA ALA A 91 14.19 -1.95 -0.03
C ALA A 91 14.81 -3.35 -0.24
N GLN A 92 15.23 -3.66 -1.47
CA GLN A 92 15.86 -4.92 -1.83
C GLN A 92 17.20 -5.14 -1.11
N LEU A 93 17.96 -4.09 -0.85
CA LEU A 93 19.24 -4.19 -0.13
C LEU A 93 19.03 -4.54 1.35
N ALA A 94 17.91 -4.13 1.92
CA ALA A 94 17.59 -4.40 3.32
C ALA A 94 17.02 -5.81 3.56
N MET A 95 16.72 -6.58 2.51
CA MET A 95 16.00 -7.85 2.61
C MET A 95 16.74 -8.89 3.48
N ILE A 96 18.05 -9.00 3.35
CA ILE A 96 18.86 -9.95 4.15
C ILE A 96 18.82 -9.55 5.63
N SER A 97 19.00 -8.27 5.93
CA SER A 97 18.95 -7.75 7.30
C SER A 97 17.58 -7.93 7.92
N GLN A 98 16.52 -7.69 7.17
CA GLN A 98 15.13 -7.90 7.59
C GLN A 98 14.85 -9.37 7.94
N TYR A 99 15.32 -10.30 7.10
CA TYR A 99 15.21 -11.73 7.37
C TYR A 99 15.96 -12.12 8.66
N THR A 100 17.17 -11.61 8.86
CA THR A 100 17.96 -11.90 10.06
C THR A 100 17.26 -11.42 11.33
N VAL A 101 16.66 -10.21 11.28
CA VAL A 101 15.90 -9.67 12.41
C VAL A 101 14.66 -10.51 12.70
N LEU A 102 13.88 -10.88 11.66
CA LEU A 102 12.68 -11.72 11.82
C LEU A 102 13.03 -13.10 12.36
N ASN A 103 14.14 -13.67 11.92
CA ASN A 103 14.64 -14.96 12.42
C ASN A 103 15.00 -14.87 13.91
N GLY A 104 15.70 -13.82 14.30
CA GLY A 104 16.02 -13.56 15.71
C GLY A 104 14.80 -13.39 16.60
N LEU A 105 13.74 -12.80 16.07
CA LEU A 105 12.44 -12.62 16.75
C LEU A 105 11.54 -13.86 16.67
N LYS A 106 11.94 -14.92 15.95
CA LYS A 106 11.13 -16.13 15.69
C LYS A 106 9.77 -15.82 15.06
N LEU A 107 9.73 -14.82 14.16
CA LEU A 107 8.53 -14.37 13.45
C LEU A 107 8.53 -14.79 11.97
N ILE A 108 9.40 -15.74 11.60
CA ILE A 108 9.36 -16.34 10.27
C ILE A 108 8.13 -17.23 10.20
N ASP A 109 7.44 -17.21 9.05
CA ASP A 109 6.18 -17.95 8.82
C ASP A 109 4.99 -17.50 9.69
N ASP A 110 5.05 -16.32 10.32
CA ASP A 110 3.94 -15.73 11.05
C ASP A 110 3.46 -14.44 10.34
N TYR A 111 2.16 -14.23 10.30
CA TYR A 111 1.56 -12.98 9.81
C TYR A 111 2.09 -11.73 10.51
N LYS A 112 2.38 -11.84 11.81
CA LYS A 112 2.96 -10.76 12.63
C LYS A 112 4.30 -10.29 12.08
N GLY A 113 5.13 -11.20 11.56
CA GLY A 113 6.40 -10.85 10.93
C GLY A 113 6.22 -9.97 9.71
N ILE A 114 5.26 -10.30 8.85
CA ILE A 114 4.95 -9.51 7.65
C ILE A 114 4.39 -8.14 8.03
N TRP A 115 3.50 -8.08 9.02
CA TRP A 115 2.93 -6.82 9.50
C TRP A 115 3.99 -5.90 10.11
N LEU A 116 4.95 -6.47 10.86
CA LEU A 116 6.08 -5.73 11.42
C LEU A 116 6.96 -5.15 10.31
N LEU A 117 7.28 -5.94 9.29
CA LEU A 117 8.05 -5.47 8.14
C LEU A 117 7.36 -4.32 7.41
N TRP A 118 6.08 -4.46 7.10
CA TRP A 118 5.34 -3.43 6.40
C TRP A 118 5.10 -2.19 7.25
N GLY A 119 4.94 -2.39 8.57
CA GLY A 119 4.89 -1.29 9.53
C GLY A 119 6.20 -0.50 9.63
N GLY A 120 7.34 -1.12 9.31
CA GLY A 120 8.65 -0.46 9.35
C GLY A 120 9.07 0.17 8.01
N THR A 121 8.96 -0.57 6.92
CA THR A 121 9.54 -0.18 5.63
C THR A 121 8.83 0.96 4.92
N CYS A 122 7.50 1.03 5.00
CA CYS A 122 6.71 2.05 4.28
C CYS A 122 6.42 3.31 5.11
N VAL A 123 6.86 3.35 6.38
CA VAL A 123 6.53 4.43 7.31
C VAL A 123 7.06 5.78 6.82
N ALA A 124 8.29 5.82 6.30
CA ALA A 124 8.92 7.07 5.88
C ALA A 124 8.10 7.79 4.80
N GLY A 125 7.78 7.10 3.71
CA GLY A 125 6.98 7.64 2.62
C GLY A 125 5.58 8.04 3.06
N ASN A 126 4.91 7.16 3.78
CA ASN A 126 3.55 7.42 4.25
C ASN A 126 3.50 8.56 5.27
N THR A 127 4.48 8.68 6.14
CA THR A 127 4.59 9.82 7.08
C THR A 127 4.78 11.14 6.34
N PHE A 128 5.62 11.14 5.30
CA PHE A 128 5.82 12.33 4.47
C PHE A 128 4.53 12.78 3.78
N PHE A 129 3.89 11.85 3.05
CA PHE A 129 2.65 12.17 2.33
C PHE A 129 1.50 12.55 3.28
N THR A 130 1.36 11.84 4.38
CA THR A 130 0.32 12.12 5.38
C THR A 130 0.59 13.43 6.10
N GLY A 131 1.83 13.71 6.46
CA GLY A 131 2.22 14.98 7.10
C GLY A 131 1.98 16.19 6.21
N ALA A 132 2.33 16.09 4.92
CA ALA A 132 2.05 17.12 3.93
C ALA A 132 0.54 17.34 3.75
N SER A 133 -0.23 16.24 3.70
CA SER A 133 -1.70 16.30 3.58
C SER A 133 -2.34 16.92 4.81
N LEU A 134 -1.91 16.57 6.02
CA LEU A 134 -2.43 17.14 7.28
C LEU A 134 -2.15 18.65 7.38
N ASN A 135 -0.97 19.10 6.99
CA ASN A 135 -0.64 20.54 6.97
C ASN A 135 -1.51 21.27 5.97
N ARG A 136 -1.67 20.74 4.76
CA ARG A 136 -2.53 21.32 3.72
C ARG A 136 -4.00 21.39 4.15
N PHE A 137 -4.52 20.31 4.75
CA PHE A 137 -5.88 20.26 5.26
C PHE A 137 -6.11 21.29 6.35
N ARG A 138 -5.14 21.47 7.25
CA ARG A 138 -5.20 22.48 8.31
C ARG A 138 -5.18 23.92 7.77
N GLU A 139 -4.39 24.21 6.77
CA GLU A 139 -4.36 25.52 6.14
C GLU A 139 -5.67 25.80 5.39
N SER A 140 -6.17 24.82 4.68
CA SER A 140 -7.48 24.91 4.02
C SER A 140 -8.62 25.18 5.00
N TRP A 141 -8.64 24.47 6.14
CA TRP A 141 -9.66 24.66 7.17
C TRP A 141 -9.61 26.01 7.87
N LYS A 142 -8.43 26.63 7.93
CA LYS A 142 -8.23 27.96 8.50
C LYS A 142 -8.54 29.09 7.51
N SER A 143 -8.66 28.80 6.23
CA SER A 143 -8.95 29.85 5.25
C SER A 143 -10.44 30.23 5.37
N PRO A 144 -10.75 31.52 5.52
CA PRO A 144 -12.14 32.01 5.64
C PRO A 144 -12.98 31.69 4.39
N CYS A 145 -12.33 31.41 3.27
CA CYS A 145 -12.99 31.08 2.00
C CYS A 145 -13.82 29.79 2.00
N ILE A 146 -13.64 28.88 2.99
CA ILE A 146 -14.46 27.68 3.08
C ILE A 146 -15.81 27.97 3.74
N TRP A 147 -15.84 28.94 4.63
CA TRP A 147 -17.03 29.27 5.43
C TRP A 147 -17.85 30.42 4.87
N THR A 148 -17.27 31.22 4.01
CA THR A 148 -17.94 32.36 3.37
C THR A 148 -17.74 32.25 1.86
N ALA A 149 -18.84 32.11 1.13
CA ALA A 149 -18.87 32.18 -0.35
C ALA A 149 -18.64 33.66 -0.79
N LEU A 150 -17.49 34.24 -0.46
CA LEU A 150 -17.13 35.60 -0.86
C LEU A 150 -16.69 35.57 -2.34
N PRO A 151 -17.23 36.48 -3.19
CA PRO A 151 -16.77 36.61 -4.57
C PRO A 151 -15.30 37.04 -4.58
N GLY A 152 -14.42 36.21 -5.12
CA GLY A 152 -12.96 36.45 -5.21
C GLY A 152 -12.09 35.35 -4.60
N CYS A 153 -12.64 34.44 -3.80
CA CYS A 153 -11.92 33.27 -3.32
C CYS A 153 -11.88 32.17 -4.39
N ARG A 154 -10.69 31.91 -4.93
CA ARG A 154 -10.52 30.75 -5.83
C ARG A 154 -10.67 29.45 -5.04
N PRO A 155 -11.52 28.51 -5.48
CA PRO A 155 -11.63 27.21 -4.82
C PRO A 155 -10.29 26.47 -4.94
N PHE A 156 -9.78 26.02 -3.81
CA PHE A 156 -8.49 25.34 -3.64
C PHE A 156 -8.34 24.07 -4.49
N PHE A 157 -9.45 23.53 -4.98
CA PHE A 157 -9.49 22.27 -5.72
C PHE A 157 -8.98 22.34 -7.16
N THR A 158 -8.81 23.54 -7.73
CA THR A 158 -8.43 23.71 -9.14
C THR A 158 -6.94 23.87 -9.41
N ALA A 159 -6.09 23.98 -8.38
CA ALA A 159 -4.67 24.30 -8.56
C ALA A 159 -3.70 23.12 -8.43
N SER A 160 -4.17 21.88 -8.34
CA SER A 160 -3.30 20.72 -8.06
C SER A 160 -3.16 19.72 -9.21
N PHE A 161 -3.53 20.07 -10.43
CA PHE A 161 -3.43 19.19 -11.61
C PHE A 161 -2.75 19.86 -12.82
N LEU A 162 -1.78 20.71 -12.61
CA LEU A 162 -0.85 21.15 -13.67
C LEU A 162 0.57 21.13 -13.15
#